data_12c1678488d9ce19327455030d608e8c
#
_entry.id   12c1678488d9ce19327455030d608e8c
#
_cell.length_a   1.000
_cell.length_b   1.000
_cell.length_c   1.000
_cell.angle_alpha   90.00
_cell.angle_beta   90.00
_cell.angle_gamma   90.00
#
_symmetry.space_group_name_H-M   'P 1'
#
loop_
_entity.id
_entity.type
_entity.pdbx_description
1 polymer ?
#
loop_
_entity_poly.entity_id
_entity_poly.type
_entity_poly.pdbx_seq_one_letter_code
_entity_poly.pdbx_strand_id
1 'polypeptide(L)'
;MRFEMTGTLSIPKKTDNFSPYSENHYDSGWVNRQLLFNATCGDNRHMLSVRGGCFEDEHNDVYVFTKATTDDDGNTVKGEPLRIPFKERLTSPRLPEVAEFKKFIIDLEKPGRRYKLEKAAEKIKEGKSLTDDELNELGIESEDAVPAELKKSQKRRHEYISEWDYAEFIKKVLDSDKYKDKKFLIRGECDRQYSDVKQSVYESYVPNRIYLAADDAEVESTATLNMLFTTDAVDDMSVEEKGKYYVNGYTMEYDSARKKNIPLPITIVIPAAAEDADDKTKERVDRIVQKFSAEDDEVREYGVIVNMLDGAQKTEITEDMLTDEQKDDLECGLITMDDIRAEYGKVYGDRIRELQFVKPARGFTKGSNETAYSVEDLEIPPLEEENDDVGDLFDEDDEL
;
A
#
# COMPACT_ATOMS: atom_id res chain seq x y z
N MET A 1 -7.97 1.91 0.97
CA MET A 1 -7.41 0.67 0.39
C MET A 1 -6.10 0.35 1.10
N ARG A 2 -5.85 -0.94 1.50
CA ARG A 2 -4.59 -1.38 2.13
C ARG A 2 -3.79 -2.21 1.15
N PHE A 3 -2.50 -1.95 1.06
CA PHE A 3 -1.63 -2.70 0.16
C PHE A 3 -0.56 -3.51 0.91
N GLU A 4 -0.10 -4.56 0.25
CA GLU A 4 1.06 -5.38 0.62
C GLU A 4 1.87 -5.65 -0.65
N MET A 5 3.17 -5.35 -0.59
CA MET A 5 4.11 -5.50 -1.70
C MET A 5 5.36 -6.22 -1.22
N THR A 6 5.86 -7.14 -2.04
CA THR A 6 7.16 -7.77 -1.85
C THR A 6 8.03 -7.48 -3.06
N GLY A 7 9.12 -6.75 -2.88
CA GLY A 7 9.97 -6.33 -3.99
C GLY A 7 11.21 -5.56 -3.53
N THR A 8 11.96 -5.04 -4.49
CA THR A 8 13.13 -4.19 -4.22
C THR A 8 12.72 -2.72 -4.11
N LEU A 9 13.45 -1.96 -3.30
CA LEU A 9 13.23 -0.53 -3.12
C LEU A 9 14.34 0.28 -3.76
N SER A 10 13.99 1.43 -4.35
CA SER A 10 14.98 2.34 -4.94
C SER A 10 14.50 3.79 -4.94
N ILE A 11 15.43 4.74 -4.82
CA ILE A 11 15.14 6.16 -4.98
C ILE A 11 15.25 6.53 -6.46
N PRO A 12 14.22 7.16 -7.07
CA PRO A 12 14.32 7.67 -8.43
C PRO A 12 15.47 8.67 -8.59
N LYS A 13 16.02 8.76 -9.78
CA LYS A 13 17.05 9.77 -10.08
C LYS A 13 16.44 11.18 -10.01
N LYS A 14 17.15 12.09 -9.35
CA LYS A 14 16.80 13.51 -9.36
C LYS A 14 17.02 14.07 -10.79
N THR A 15 16.09 14.93 -11.23
CA THR A 15 16.20 15.71 -12.47
C THR A 15 15.97 17.19 -12.15
N ASP A 16 16.10 18.05 -13.14
CA ASP A 16 15.90 19.49 -12.94
C ASP A 16 14.49 19.86 -12.45
N ASN A 17 13.49 19.06 -12.86
CA ASN A 17 12.08 19.29 -12.51
C ASN A 17 11.52 18.30 -11.47
N PHE A 18 12.36 17.38 -10.94
CA PHE A 18 11.89 16.34 -10.03
C PHE A 18 12.97 16.03 -8.97
N SER A 19 12.58 16.20 -7.71
CA SER A 19 13.41 15.79 -6.57
C SER A 19 12.66 14.71 -5.77
N PRO A 20 13.22 13.50 -5.67
CA PRO A 20 12.59 12.43 -4.89
C PRO A 20 12.64 12.67 -3.39
N TYR A 21 13.49 13.57 -2.92
CA TYR A 21 13.56 14.01 -1.54
C TYR A 21 13.58 15.53 -1.51
N SER A 22 12.64 16.11 -0.77
CA SER A 22 12.53 17.56 -0.62
C SER A 22 12.16 17.93 0.80
N GLU A 23 12.62 19.11 1.20
CA GLU A 23 12.23 19.77 2.42
C GLU A 23 11.83 21.20 2.06
N ASN A 24 10.59 21.56 2.34
CA ASN A 24 10.02 22.83 1.95
C ASN A 24 9.64 23.62 3.22
N HIS A 25 10.11 24.85 3.28
CA HIS A 25 9.80 25.81 4.35
C HIS A 25 8.74 26.78 3.81
N TYR A 26 7.70 27.02 4.60
CA TYR A 26 6.59 27.91 4.26
C TYR A 26 6.61 29.15 5.17
N ASP A 27 6.11 30.24 4.68
CA ASP A 27 6.03 31.51 5.41
C ASP A 27 5.22 31.41 6.73
N SER A 28 4.36 30.42 6.83
CA SER A 28 3.62 30.08 8.06
C SER A 28 4.48 29.46 9.17
N GLY A 29 5.77 29.22 8.91
CA GLY A 29 6.65 28.44 9.82
C GLY A 29 6.44 26.93 9.73
N TRP A 30 5.57 26.46 8.80
CA TRP A 30 5.45 25.03 8.52
C TRP A 30 6.61 24.53 7.68
N VAL A 31 7.20 23.42 8.09
CA VAL A 31 8.22 22.70 7.29
C VAL A 31 7.68 21.35 6.92
N ASN A 32 7.76 21.01 5.64
CA ASN A 32 7.30 19.73 5.11
C ASN A 32 8.45 18.96 4.46
N ARG A 33 8.59 17.70 4.86
CA ARG A 33 9.55 16.76 4.28
C ARG A 33 8.81 15.71 3.48
N GLN A 34 9.27 15.45 2.25
CA GLN A 34 8.71 14.42 1.39
C GLN A 34 9.82 13.51 0.85
N LEU A 35 9.56 12.20 0.88
CA LEU A 35 10.37 11.19 0.21
C LEU A 35 9.49 10.41 -0.76
N LEU A 36 9.89 10.37 -2.03
CA LEU A 36 9.33 9.54 -3.09
C LEU A 36 10.32 8.44 -3.42
N PHE A 37 9.87 7.19 -3.43
CA PHE A 37 10.71 6.05 -3.78
C PHE A 37 9.88 4.96 -4.46
N ASN A 38 10.54 4.07 -5.18
CA ASN A 38 9.87 3.01 -5.92
C ASN A 38 9.95 1.68 -5.20
N ALA A 39 8.85 0.94 -5.22
CA ALA A 39 8.81 -0.49 -5.00
C ALA A 39 8.71 -1.19 -6.35
N THR A 40 9.70 -2.03 -6.68
CA THR A 40 9.72 -2.83 -7.90
C THR A 40 9.37 -4.26 -7.55
N CYS A 41 8.19 -4.69 -8.01
CA CYS A 41 7.59 -5.99 -7.73
C CYS A 41 7.45 -6.76 -9.06
N GLY A 42 8.53 -7.45 -9.47
CA GLY A 42 8.61 -8.07 -10.79
C GLY A 42 8.59 -7.03 -11.89
N ASP A 43 7.61 -7.10 -12.75
CA ASP A 43 7.41 -6.13 -13.85
C ASP A 43 6.62 -4.89 -13.42
N ASN A 44 6.07 -4.88 -12.20
CA ASN A 44 5.31 -3.76 -11.65
C ASN A 44 6.23 -2.80 -10.88
N ARG A 45 5.94 -1.51 -11.01
CA ARG A 45 6.71 -0.46 -10.34
C ARG A 45 5.76 0.58 -9.75
N HIS A 46 5.65 0.57 -8.43
CA HIS A 46 4.79 1.49 -7.69
C HIS A 46 5.62 2.60 -7.05
N MET A 47 5.15 3.84 -7.20
CA MET A 47 5.74 4.97 -6.49
C MET A 47 5.10 5.09 -5.11
N LEU A 48 5.94 5.00 -4.08
CA LEU A 48 5.56 5.18 -2.69
C LEU A 48 5.92 6.60 -2.25
N SER A 49 5.10 7.16 -1.36
CA SER A 49 5.28 8.50 -0.82
C SER A 49 5.23 8.47 0.70
N VAL A 50 6.21 9.10 1.33
CA VAL A 50 6.14 9.42 2.77
C VAL A 50 6.29 10.92 2.90
N ARG A 51 5.30 11.55 3.53
CA ARG A 51 5.25 12.99 3.70
C ARG A 51 4.88 13.31 5.14
N GLY A 52 5.72 14.11 5.81
CA GLY A 52 5.47 14.58 7.16
C GLY A 52 5.96 16.00 7.33
N GLY A 53 5.41 16.70 8.30
CA GLY A 53 5.80 18.08 8.57
C GLY A 53 5.68 18.44 10.04
N CYS A 54 6.22 19.59 10.36
CA CYS A 54 6.14 20.23 11.69
C CYS A 54 6.22 21.74 11.53
N PHE A 55 5.81 22.46 12.54
CA PHE A 55 6.13 23.89 12.63
C PHE A 55 7.52 24.08 13.22
N GLU A 56 8.20 25.14 12.87
CA GLU A 56 9.52 25.47 13.40
C GLU A 56 9.46 25.93 14.87
N ASP A 57 8.29 26.32 15.34
CA ASP A 57 8.08 26.76 16.72
C ASP A 57 7.94 25.57 17.70
N GLU A 58 7.86 25.87 19.01
CA GLU A 58 7.83 24.85 20.06
C GLU A 58 6.45 24.21 20.29
N HIS A 59 5.39 24.65 19.61
CA HIS A 59 4.00 24.28 19.88
C HIS A 59 3.50 23.07 19.11
N ASN A 60 4.39 22.25 18.60
CA ASN A 60 4.04 21.05 17.83
C ASN A 60 3.85 19.84 18.72
N ASP A 61 2.73 19.17 18.51
CA ASP A 61 2.45 17.87 19.11
C ASP A 61 2.25 16.80 18.05
N VAL A 62 2.76 15.61 18.32
CA VAL A 62 2.39 14.40 17.59
C VAL A 62 1.18 13.77 18.27
N TYR A 63 0.10 13.60 17.52
CA TYR A 63 -1.15 13.03 18.01
C TYR A 63 -1.20 11.55 17.69
N VAL A 64 -1.19 10.72 18.71
CA VAL A 64 -1.26 9.26 18.62
C VAL A 64 -2.33 8.72 19.57
N PHE A 65 -2.44 7.39 19.67
CA PHE A 65 -3.33 6.72 20.62
C PHE A 65 -2.53 5.74 21.45
N THR A 66 -2.95 5.54 22.68
CA THR A 66 -2.42 4.47 23.54
C THR A 66 -2.89 3.10 23.05
N LYS A 67 -2.22 2.05 23.49
CA LYS A 67 -2.66 0.67 23.26
C LYS A 67 -4.02 0.43 23.90
N ALA A 68 -4.85 -0.36 23.25
CA ALA A 68 -6.05 -0.90 23.88
C ALA A 68 -5.65 -1.79 25.07
N THR A 69 -6.44 -1.74 26.13
CA THR A 69 -6.27 -2.56 27.34
C THR A 69 -7.46 -3.50 27.49
N THR A 70 -7.37 -4.46 28.40
CA THR A 70 -8.50 -5.31 28.77
C THR A 70 -8.89 -4.93 30.19
N ASP A 71 -10.18 -4.68 30.43
CA ASP A 71 -10.72 -4.42 31.76
C ASP A 71 -10.82 -5.69 32.61
N ASP A 72 -11.22 -5.55 33.87
CA ASP A 72 -11.37 -6.66 34.81
C ASP A 72 -12.47 -7.67 34.39
N ASP A 73 -13.41 -7.23 33.56
CA ASP A 73 -14.50 -8.06 33.00
C ASP A 73 -14.12 -8.74 31.68
N GLY A 74 -12.90 -8.54 31.18
CA GLY A 74 -12.39 -9.12 29.93
C GLY A 74 -12.76 -8.36 28.67
N ASN A 75 -13.37 -7.16 28.76
CA ASN A 75 -13.73 -6.34 27.61
C ASN A 75 -12.53 -5.52 27.12
N THR A 76 -12.46 -5.30 25.81
CA THR A 76 -11.44 -4.43 25.22
C THR A 76 -11.79 -2.96 25.42
N VAL A 77 -10.98 -2.25 26.18
CA VAL A 77 -11.02 -0.78 26.33
C VAL A 77 -10.16 -0.15 25.25
N LYS A 78 -10.78 0.72 24.45
CA LYS A 78 -10.06 1.45 23.37
C LYS A 78 -8.98 2.33 23.96
N GLY A 79 -7.85 2.46 23.25
CA GLY A 79 -6.79 3.39 23.60
C GLY A 79 -7.26 4.84 23.56
N GLU A 80 -6.69 5.65 24.42
CA GLU A 80 -6.98 7.08 24.55
C GLU A 80 -6.07 7.94 23.67
N PRO A 81 -6.52 9.14 23.25
CA PRO A 81 -5.68 10.10 22.56
C PRO A 81 -4.46 10.47 23.43
N LEU A 82 -3.29 10.47 22.82
CA LEU A 82 -2.02 10.80 23.47
C LEU A 82 -1.31 11.87 22.66
N ARG A 83 -0.89 12.96 23.32
CA ARG A 83 -0.06 14.01 22.75
C ARG A 83 1.37 13.83 23.18
N ILE A 84 2.31 13.89 22.24
CA ILE A 84 3.75 13.87 22.50
C ILE A 84 4.36 15.11 21.83
N PRO A 85 5.04 16.00 22.57
CA PRO A 85 5.72 17.14 21.96
C PRO A 85 6.65 16.68 20.83
N PHE A 86 6.62 17.37 19.69
CA PHE A 86 7.41 16.96 18.51
C PHE A 86 8.91 16.84 18.83
N LYS A 87 9.44 17.70 19.68
CA LYS A 87 10.83 17.64 20.15
C LYS A 87 11.16 16.36 20.96
N GLU A 88 10.15 15.74 21.57
CA GLU A 88 10.28 14.53 22.39
C GLU A 88 9.89 13.24 21.63
N ARG A 89 9.50 13.34 20.36
CA ARG A 89 8.98 12.22 19.55
C ARG A 89 9.90 11.01 19.44
N LEU A 90 11.19 11.16 19.70
CA LEU A 90 12.18 10.06 19.69
C LEU A 90 12.61 9.63 21.10
N THR A 91 12.30 10.39 22.14
CA THR A 91 12.85 10.21 23.50
C THR A 91 11.80 10.16 24.60
N SER A 92 10.54 10.44 24.29
CA SER A 92 9.47 10.45 25.29
C SER A 92 9.35 9.10 25.99
N PRO A 93 9.27 9.09 27.34
CA PRO A 93 9.04 7.87 28.11
C PRO A 93 7.69 7.22 27.81
N ARG A 94 6.77 7.95 27.16
CA ARG A 94 5.44 7.46 26.78
C ARG A 94 5.40 6.70 25.46
N LEU A 95 6.50 6.63 24.68
CA LEU A 95 6.57 5.88 23.41
C LEU A 95 6.14 4.42 23.53
N PRO A 96 6.43 3.68 24.61
CA PRO A 96 5.95 2.30 24.79
C PRO A 96 4.43 2.16 24.90
N GLU A 97 3.72 3.23 25.33
CA GLU A 97 2.26 3.26 25.45
C GLU A 97 1.58 3.39 24.07
N VAL A 98 2.28 3.95 23.08
CA VAL A 98 1.72 4.22 21.74
C VAL A 98 1.27 2.92 21.07
N ALA A 99 0.04 2.92 20.56
CA ALA A 99 -0.53 1.80 19.82
C ALA A 99 0.30 1.50 18.56
N GLU A 100 0.50 0.21 18.27
CA GLU A 100 1.37 -0.21 17.18
C GLU A 100 0.87 0.28 15.80
N PHE A 101 -0.46 0.38 15.60
CA PHE A 101 -1.04 0.87 14.35
C PHE A 101 -0.78 2.36 14.09
N LYS A 102 -0.34 3.12 15.11
CA LYS A 102 0.08 4.54 15.00
C LYS A 102 1.58 4.71 14.84
N LYS A 103 2.33 3.63 14.75
CA LYS A 103 3.78 3.68 14.56
C LYS A 103 4.14 3.35 13.11
N PHE A 104 5.14 4.03 12.61
CA PHE A 104 5.85 3.68 11.38
C PHE A 104 7.00 2.76 11.74
N ILE A 105 7.08 1.59 11.11
CA ILE A 105 8.03 0.55 11.51
C ILE A 105 8.93 0.17 10.34
N ILE A 106 10.24 0.16 10.59
CA ILE A 106 11.25 -0.43 9.70
C ILE A 106 11.98 -1.50 10.46
N ASP A 107 11.90 -2.73 9.99
CA ASP A 107 12.60 -3.87 10.60
C ASP A 107 13.56 -4.51 9.59
N LEU A 108 14.83 -4.30 9.84
CA LEU A 108 15.94 -4.76 8.99
C LEU A 108 16.55 -6.08 9.48
N GLU A 109 15.84 -6.79 10.37
CA GLU A 109 16.23 -8.15 10.80
C GLU A 109 15.70 -9.18 9.80
N LYS A 110 16.43 -10.29 9.65
CA LYS A 110 15.98 -11.42 8.85
C LYS A 110 14.66 -11.96 9.40
N PRO A 111 13.70 -12.32 8.53
CA PRO A 111 12.42 -12.86 8.95
C PRO A 111 12.54 -14.02 9.95
N GLY A 112 11.75 -13.96 11.00
CA GLY A 112 11.71 -15.02 12.04
C GLY A 112 12.91 -15.09 12.98
N ARG A 113 14.06 -14.45 12.65
CA ARG A 113 15.27 -14.58 13.45
C ARG A 113 15.10 -14.01 14.87
N ARG A 114 14.45 -12.86 15.01
CA ARG A 114 14.18 -12.26 16.33
C ARG A 114 13.33 -13.18 17.20
N TYR A 115 12.25 -13.71 16.67
CA TYR A 115 11.39 -14.66 17.38
C TYR A 115 12.15 -15.90 17.83
N LYS A 116 13.02 -16.48 16.97
CA LYS A 116 13.88 -17.61 17.34
C LYS A 116 14.86 -17.25 18.45
N LEU A 117 15.46 -16.04 18.41
CA LEU A 117 16.34 -15.56 19.48
C LEU A 117 15.61 -15.34 20.80
N GLU A 118 14.38 -14.82 20.79
CA GLU A 118 13.54 -14.66 21.97
C GLU A 118 13.19 -16.01 22.59
N LYS A 119 12.80 -16.99 21.77
CA LYS A 119 12.53 -18.37 22.22
C LYS A 119 13.78 -19.05 22.78
N ALA A 120 14.93 -18.86 22.17
CA ALA A 120 16.20 -19.35 22.70
C ALA A 120 16.53 -18.73 24.07
N ALA A 121 16.34 -17.41 24.20
CA ALA A 121 16.56 -16.74 25.49
C ALA A 121 15.58 -17.19 26.59
N GLU A 122 14.32 -17.50 26.25
CA GLU A 122 13.35 -18.10 27.18
C GLU A 122 13.79 -19.48 27.64
N LYS A 123 14.21 -20.37 26.71
CA LYS A 123 14.73 -21.71 27.04
C LYS A 123 15.91 -21.66 28.01
N ILE A 124 16.88 -20.76 27.74
CA ILE A 124 18.05 -20.58 28.59
C ILE A 124 17.65 -20.12 30.01
N LYS A 125 16.67 -19.19 30.11
CA LYS A 125 16.13 -18.76 31.42
C LYS A 125 15.46 -19.86 32.20
N GLU A 126 14.86 -20.84 31.50
CA GLU A 126 14.28 -22.06 32.09
C GLU A 126 15.33 -23.12 32.48
N GLY A 127 16.61 -22.84 32.24
CA GLY A 127 17.71 -23.79 32.52
C GLY A 127 17.82 -24.96 31.51
N LYS A 128 17.24 -24.76 30.30
CA LYS A 128 17.31 -25.72 29.20
C LYS A 128 18.40 -25.32 28.22
N SER A 129 19.21 -26.26 27.77
CA SER A 129 20.22 -26.04 26.74
C SER A 129 19.61 -25.99 25.33
N LEU A 130 20.26 -25.26 24.44
CA LEU A 130 19.96 -25.28 23.02
C LEU A 130 20.63 -26.45 22.33
N THR A 131 20.00 -26.99 21.31
CA THR A 131 20.58 -28.02 20.45
C THR A 131 21.53 -27.40 19.42
N ASP A 132 22.44 -28.20 18.85
CA ASP A 132 23.33 -27.76 17.78
C ASP A 132 22.54 -27.25 16.56
N ASP A 133 21.39 -27.86 16.24
CA ASP A 133 20.51 -27.42 15.15
C ASP A 133 19.92 -26.04 15.43
N GLU A 134 19.49 -25.74 16.65
CA GLU A 134 18.99 -24.44 17.06
C GLU A 134 20.08 -23.35 17.00
N LEU A 135 21.30 -23.68 17.44
CA LEU A 135 22.46 -22.79 17.32
C LEU A 135 22.78 -22.48 15.84
N ASN A 136 22.80 -23.50 14.99
CA ASN A 136 23.04 -23.38 13.57
C ASN A 136 21.94 -22.52 12.87
N GLU A 137 20.64 -22.74 13.17
CA GLU A 137 19.55 -21.91 12.65
C GLU A 137 19.66 -20.44 13.05
N LEU A 138 20.17 -20.17 14.25
CA LEU A 138 20.42 -18.80 14.73
C LEU A 138 21.71 -18.22 14.15
N GLY A 139 22.60 -19.06 13.59
CA GLY A 139 23.92 -18.67 13.11
C GLY A 139 24.84 -18.19 14.23
N ILE A 140 24.81 -18.87 15.38
CA ILE A 140 25.63 -18.60 16.57
C ILE A 140 26.38 -19.83 16.98
N GLU A 141 27.53 -19.63 17.62
CA GLU A 141 28.43 -20.74 18.02
C GLU A 141 28.12 -21.29 19.42
N SER A 142 27.47 -20.49 20.28
CA SER A 142 27.16 -20.92 21.65
C SER A 142 25.95 -20.17 22.22
N GLU A 143 25.33 -20.75 23.26
CA GLU A 143 24.21 -20.17 24.01
C GLU A 143 24.55 -18.79 24.61
N ASP A 144 25.79 -18.59 25.03
CA ASP A 144 26.26 -17.33 25.62
C ASP A 144 26.15 -16.13 24.64
N ALA A 145 26.10 -16.41 23.33
CA ALA A 145 25.93 -15.37 22.33
C ALA A 145 24.48 -14.87 22.18
N VAL A 146 23.49 -15.64 22.65
CA VAL A 146 22.05 -15.32 22.47
C VAL A 146 21.68 -13.93 22.99
N PRO A 147 22.06 -13.50 24.22
CA PRO A 147 21.67 -12.17 24.71
C PRO A 147 22.24 -11.02 23.88
N ALA A 148 23.49 -11.16 23.41
CA ALA A 148 24.14 -10.16 22.58
C ALA A 148 23.49 -10.08 21.20
N GLU A 149 23.19 -11.21 20.57
CA GLU A 149 22.52 -11.27 19.28
C GLU A 149 21.07 -10.79 19.35
N LEU A 150 20.33 -11.10 20.40
CA LEU A 150 18.99 -10.57 20.63
C LEU A 150 19.01 -9.04 20.74
N LYS A 151 19.95 -8.49 21.49
CA LYS A 151 20.13 -7.03 21.60
C LYS A 151 20.48 -6.38 20.25
N LYS A 152 21.31 -7.04 19.42
CA LYS A 152 21.60 -6.58 18.06
C LYS A 152 20.36 -6.64 17.17
N SER A 153 19.58 -7.71 17.26
CA SER A 153 18.33 -7.89 16.51
C SER A 153 17.30 -6.83 16.88
N GLN A 154 17.14 -6.52 18.17
CA GLN A 154 16.25 -5.46 18.65
C GLN A 154 16.63 -4.10 18.07
N LYS A 155 17.92 -3.79 17.94
CA LYS A 155 18.39 -2.53 17.36
C LYS A 155 18.15 -2.40 15.85
N ARG A 156 17.78 -3.48 15.17
CA ARG A 156 17.43 -3.45 13.73
C ARG A 156 15.96 -3.10 13.48
N ARG A 157 15.15 -3.07 14.53
CA ARG A 157 13.77 -2.59 14.48
C ARG A 157 13.73 -1.15 14.94
N HIS A 158 13.25 -0.30 14.05
CA HIS A 158 13.09 1.14 14.27
C HIS A 158 11.60 1.47 14.23
N GLU A 159 11.15 2.22 15.22
CA GLU A 159 9.76 2.65 15.37
C GLU A 159 9.71 4.16 15.49
N TYR A 160 8.87 4.78 14.70
CA TYR A 160 8.66 6.22 14.66
C TYR A 160 7.18 6.54 14.85
N ILE A 161 6.89 7.67 15.44
CA ILE A 161 5.53 8.21 15.57
C ILE A 161 5.31 9.41 14.63
N SER A 162 6.30 9.75 13.83
CA SER A 162 6.27 10.84 12.86
C SER A 162 6.84 10.38 11.53
N GLU A 163 6.16 10.73 10.44
CA GLU A 163 6.60 10.52 9.06
C GLU A 163 7.90 11.26 8.76
N TRP A 164 8.17 12.35 9.47
CA TRP A 164 9.39 13.14 9.34
C TRP A 164 10.66 12.32 9.54
N ASP A 165 10.73 11.60 10.66
CA ASP A 165 11.88 10.75 11.00
C ASP A 165 11.88 9.46 10.18
N TYR A 166 10.67 8.93 9.90
CA TYR A 166 10.49 7.73 9.10
C TYR A 166 11.02 7.93 7.68
N ALA A 167 10.67 9.05 7.01
CA ALA A 167 11.18 9.39 5.68
C ALA A 167 12.72 9.52 5.66
N GLU A 168 13.29 10.18 6.66
CA GLU A 168 14.74 10.32 6.78
C GLU A 168 15.43 8.96 6.94
N PHE A 169 14.86 8.07 7.75
CA PHE A 169 15.45 6.75 7.97
C PHE A 169 15.32 5.85 6.74
N ILE A 170 14.17 5.86 6.05
CA ILE A 170 14.02 5.15 4.77
C ILE A 170 15.12 5.61 3.79
N LYS A 171 15.29 6.94 3.65
CA LYS A 171 16.32 7.47 2.77
C LYS A 171 17.72 6.94 3.13
N LYS A 172 18.08 6.91 4.40
CA LYS A 172 19.37 6.34 4.88
C LYS A 172 19.51 4.85 4.53
N VAL A 173 18.42 4.07 4.63
CA VAL A 173 18.43 2.65 4.25
C VAL A 173 18.65 2.48 2.76
N LEU A 174 17.95 3.28 1.94
CA LEU A 174 18.00 3.19 0.47
C LEU A 174 19.30 3.76 -0.13
N ASP A 175 19.95 4.69 0.56
CA ASP A 175 21.28 5.21 0.19
C ASP A 175 22.41 4.22 0.56
N SER A 176 22.12 3.18 1.33
CA SER A 176 23.11 2.21 1.80
C SER A 176 23.26 1.05 0.83
N ASP A 177 24.48 0.77 0.34
CA ASP A 177 24.80 -0.38 -0.51
C ASP A 177 24.44 -1.73 0.14
N LYS A 178 24.34 -1.78 1.47
CA LYS A 178 24.00 -3.00 2.22
C LYS A 178 22.63 -3.56 1.85
N TYR A 179 21.70 -2.71 1.52
CA TYR A 179 20.31 -3.08 1.24
C TYR A 179 19.94 -2.98 -0.25
N LYS A 180 20.91 -2.62 -1.08
CA LYS A 180 20.77 -2.65 -2.52
C LYS A 180 20.39 -4.06 -2.96
N ASP A 181 19.43 -4.16 -3.84
CA ASP A 181 18.91 -5.42 -4.40
C ASP A 181 18.29 -6.39 -3.38
N LYS A 182 18.14 -5.97 -2.10
CA LYS A 182 17.40 -6.76 -1.13
C LYS A 182 15.89 -6.59 -1.34
N LYS A 183 15.15 -7.69 -1.12
CA LYS A 183 13.70 -7.65 -1.11
C LYS A 183 13.19 -7.16 0.24
N PHE A 184 12.10 -6.41 0.18
CA PHE A 184 11.36 -5.91 1.34
C PHE A 184 9.90 -6.30 1.22
N LEU A 185 9.29 -6.63 2.35
CA LEU A 185 7.85 -6.69 2.53
C LEU A 185 7.38 -5.33 3.01
N ILE A 186 6.56 -4.66 2.20
CA ILE A 186 6.07 -3.31 2.42
C ILE A 186 4.56 -3.38 2.62
N ARG A 187 4.06 -2.78 3.70
CA ARG A 187 2.64 -2.64 3.98
C ARG A 187 2.29 -1.19 4.18
N GLY A 188 1.11 -0.81 3.76
CA GLY A 188 0.63 0.55 3.91
C GLY A 188 -0.80 0.74 3.44
N GLU A 189 -1.14 2.00 3.28
CA GLU A 189 -2.45 2.42 2.82
C GLU A 189 -2.30 3.27 1.56
N CYS A 190 -3.24 3.10 0.63
CA CYS A 190 -3.38 4.02 -0.49
C CYS A 190 -4.31 5.15 -0.02
N ASP A 191 -3.75 6.32 0.13
CA ASP A 191 -4.47 7.55 0.38
C ASP A 191 -5.08 8.01 -0.96
N ARG A 192 -6.40 8.12 -1.00
CA ARG A 192 -7.17 8.52 -2.18
C ARG A 192 -7.92 9.81 -1.85
N GLN A 193 -7.74 10.81 -2.67
CA GLN A 193 -8.29 12.14 -2.46
C GLN A 193 -8.93 12.66 -3.75
N TYR A 194 -10.03 13.38 -3.61
CA TYR A 194 -10.69 14.05 -4.73
C TYR A 194 -10.21 15.49 -4.87
N SER A 195 -9.94 15.91 -6.09
CA SER A 195 -9.65 17.30 -6.41
C SER A 195 -10.83 17.93 -7.11
N ASP A 196 -11.48 18.87 -6.46
CA ASP A 196 -12.60 19.62 -7.05
C ASP A 196 -12.15 20.46 -8.26
N VAL A 197 -10.92 20.97 -8.24
CA VAL A 197 -10.37 21.78 -9.35
C VAL A 197 -10.16 20.95 -10.61
N LYS A 198 -9.66 19.71 -10.46
CA LYS A 198 -9.36 18.82 -11.61
C LYS A 198 -10.44 17.78 -11.84
N GLN A 199 -11.42 17.68 -10.95
CA GLN A 199 -12.48 16.67 -10.96
C GLN A 199 -11.91 15.26 -11.17
N SER A 200 -10.88 14.94 -10.41
CA SER A 200 -10.15 13.67 -10.54
C SER A 200 -9.66 13.16 -9.20
N VAL A 201 -9.53 11.84 -9.10
CA VAL A 201 -9.00 11.16 -7.92
C VAL A 201 -7.48 11.07 -8.01
N TYR A 202 -6.81 11.46 -6.93
CA TYR A 202 -5.37 11.26 -6.73
C TYR A 202 -5.15 10.10 -5.79
N GLU A 203 -4.15 9.29 -6.09
CA GLU A 203 -3.76 8.13 -5.30
C GLU A 203 -2.31 8.27 -4.86
N SER A 204 -2.05 8.04 -3.59
CA SER A 204 -0.72 8.02 -2.99
C SER A 204 -0.53 6.78 -2.14
N TYR A 205 0.42 5.94 -2.48
CA TYR A 205 0.76 4.76 -1.68
C TYR A 205 1.67 5.16 -0.53
N VAL A 206 1.13 5.12 0.71
CA VAL A 206 1.82 5.53 1.94
C VAL A 206 2.22 4.28 2.75
N PRO A 207 3.49 3.88 2.74
CA PRO A 207 3.95 2.75 3.52
C PRO A 207 4.05 3.12 5.00
N ASN A 208 3.56 2.25 5.87
CA ASN A 208 3.71 2.39 7.33
C ASN A 208 4.52 1.24 7.95
N ARG A 209 4.82 0.20 7.19
CA ARG A 209 5.61 -0.96 7.58
C ARG A 209 6.55 -1.35 6.45
N ILE A 210 7.84 -1.47 6.76
CA ILE A 210 8.87 -1.97 5.85
C ILE A 210 9.69 -3.03 6.60
N TYR A 211 9.67 -4.24 6.11
CA TYR A 211 10.38 -5.38 6.69
C TYR A 211 11.37 -5.94 5.67
N LEU A 212 12.55 -6.33 6.12
CA LEU A 212 13.44 -7.10 5.26
C LEU A 212 12.77 -8.44 4.96
N ALA A 213 12.59 -8.77 3.69
CA ALA A 213 12.03 -10.04 3.26
C ALA A 213 13.11 -11.14 3.18
N ALA A 214 12.68 -12.40 3.11
CA ALA A 214 13.58 -13.50 2.80
C ALA A 214 14.11 -13.36 1.35
N ASP A 215 15.31 -13.87 1.09
CA ASP A 215 15.91 -13.77 -0.25
C ASP A 215 15.09 -14.56 -1.30
N ASP A 216 14.42 -15.64 -0.88
CA ASP A 216 13.53 -16.50 -1.67
C ASP A 216 12.05 -16.08 -1.64
N ALA A 217 11.70 -14.98 -0.96
CA ALA A 217 10.32 -14.50 -0.91
C ALA A 217 9.77 -14.28 -2.31
N GLU A 218 8.54 -14.73 -2.54
CA GLU A 218 7.83 -14.48 -3.77
C GLU A 218 7.58 -12.97 -3.93
N VAL A 219 7.72 -12.51 -5.16
CA VAL A 219 7.50 -11.10 -5.49
C VAL A 219 6.02 -10.92 -5.79
N GLU A 220 5.37 -10.03 -5.06
CA GLU A 220 3.94 -9.77 -5.19
C GLU A 220 3.61 -8.29 -4.98
N SER A 221 2.45 -7.88 -5.48
CA SER A 221 1.89 -6.55 -5.26
C SER A 221 0.39 -6.67 -5.19
N THR A 222 -0.16 -6.66 -3.98
CA THR A 222 -1.58 -6.89 -3.73
C THR A 222 -2.20 -5.75 -2.93
N ALA A 223 -3.51 -5.56 -3.10
CA ALA A 223 -4.28 -4.69 -2.24
C ALA A 223 -5.58 -5.38 -1.79
N THR A 224 -6.06 -4.94 -0.63
CA THR A 224 -7.38 -5.29 -0.10
C THR A 224 -8.22 -4.03 -0.04
N LEU A 225 -9.40 -4.08 -0.61
CA LEU A 225 -10.36 -2.98 -0.58
C LEU A 225 -11.78 -3.50 -0.43
N ASN A 226 -12.64 -2.65 0.12
CA ASN A 226 -14.09 -2.83 0.10
C ASN A 226 -14.65 -1.90 -0.97
N MET A 227 -15.41 -2.46 -1.89
CA MET A 227 -15.99 -1.77 -3.03
C MET A 227 -17.50 -1.76 -2.90
N LEU A 228 -18.09 -0.58 -3.02
CA LEU A 228 -19.54 -0.39 -3.16
C LEU A 228 -19.89 -0.39 -4.65
N PHE A 229 -21.01 -0.95 -5.01
CA PHE A 229 -21.46 -1.01 -6.40
C PHE A 229 -22.97 -1.15 -6.50
N THR A 230 -23.50 -0.84 -7.67
CA THR A 230 -24.93 -0.91 -8.04
C THR A 230 -25.15 -1.94 -9.14
N THR A 231 -26.35 -2.01 -9.69
CA THR A 231 -26.77 -2.98 -10.71
C THR A 231 -25.90 -2.94 -11.98
N ASP A 232 -25.41 -1.76 -12.40
CA ASP A 232 -24.65 -1.56 -13.65
C ASP A 232 -23.12 -1.60 -13.43
N ALA A 233 -22.66 -2.28 -12.37
CA ALA A 233 -21.23 -2.30 -12.03
C ALA A 233 -20.35 -2.98 -13.08
N VAL A 234 -20.84 -4.05 -13.73
CA VAL A 234 -20.07 -4.85 -14.66
C VAL A 234 -20.22 -4.31 -16.08
N ASP A 235 -19.10 -3.92 -16.69
CA ASP A 235 -18.99 -3.64 -18.13
C ASP A 235 -18.57 -4.92 -18.84
N ASP A 236 -19.55 -5.62 -19.43
CA ASP A 236 -19.37 -6.87 -20.18
C ASP A 236 -18.97 -6.61 -21.65
N MET A 237 -19.25 -5.43 -22.20
CA MET A 237 -18.85 -5.05 -23.57
C MET A 237 -17.33 -5.04 -23.74
N SER A 238 -16.60 -4.77 -22.66
CA SER A 238 -15.13 -4.78 -22.65
C SER A 238 -14.50 -6.16 -22.89
N VAL A 239 -15.27 -7.26 -22.73
CA VAL A 239 -14.79 -8.63 -22.96
C VAL A 239 -14.48 -8.88 -24.43
N GLU A 240 -15.34 -8.41 -25.36
CA GLU A 240 -15.15 -8.61 -26.79
C GLU A 240 -13.90 -7.87 -27.30
N GLU A 241 -13.61 -6.67 -26.76
CA GLU A 241 -12.50 -5.84 -27.21
C GLU A 241 -11.18 -6.16 -26.53
N LYS A 242 -11.22 -6.49 -25.24
CA LYS A 242 -10.02 -6.55 -24.38
C LYS A 242 -9.83 -7.86 -23.62
N GLY A 243 -10.76 -8.82 -23.75
CA GLY A 243 -10.71 -10.08 -23.02
C GLY A 243 -10.81 -9.93 -21.49
N LYS A 244 -11.50 -8.89 -21.01
CA LYS A 244 -11.58 -8.54 -19.58
C LYS A 244 -12.95 -7.94 -19.26
N TYR A 245 -13.47 -8.24 -18.06
CA TYR A 245 -14.59 -7.51 -17.47
C TYR A 245 -14.05 -6.35 -16.65
N TYR A 246 -14.53 -5.14 -16.85
CA TYR A 246 -14.31 -4.03 -15.94
C TYR A 246 -15.48 -3.95 -14.97
N VAL A 247 -15.16 -3.91 -13.69
CA VAL A 247 -16.16 -3.77 -12.63
C VAL A 247 -15.96 -2.41 -11.98
N ASN A 248 -16.93 -1.53 -12.19
CA ASN A 248 -16.92 -0.16 -11.72
C ASN A 248 -17.66 -0.06 -10.38
N GLY A 249 -17.17 0.76 -9.47
CA GLY A 249 -17.78 1.00 -8.20
C GLY A 249 -17.06 2.10 -7.44
N TYR A 250 -17.19 2.10 -6.13
CA TYR A 250 -16.73 3.19 -5.28
C TYR A 250 -16.04 2.65 -4.02
N THR A 251 -15.08 3.42 -3.50
CA THR A 251 -14.60 3.27 -2.12
C THR A 251 -14.99 4.53 -1.35
N MET A 252 -15.38 4.37 -0.09
CA MET A 252 -15.69 5.50 0.79
C MET A 252 -14.40 5.98 1.46
N GLU A 253 -14.02 7.23 1.18
CA GLU A 253 -12.81 7.84 1.72
C GLU A 253 -13.17 9.14 2.45
N TYR A 254 -12.47 9.42 3.55
CA TYR A 254 -12.72 10.64 4.32
C TYR A 254 -12.16 11.87 3.61
N ASP A 255 -13.03 12.80 3.28
CA ASP A 255 -12.67 14.11 2.71
C ASP A 255 -12.62 15.18 3.81
N SER A 256 -11.45 15.79 3.99
CA SER A 256 -11.24 16.77 5.06
C SER A 256 -11.94 18.10 4.80
N ALA A 257 -12.11 18.47 3.51
CA ALA A 257 -12.81 19.71 3.14
C ALA A 257 -14.34 19.59 3.39
N ARG A 258 -14.90 18.41 3.13
CA ARG A 258 -16.31 18.10 3.37
C ARG A 258 -16.59 17.58 4.77
N LYS A 259 -15.55 17.25 5.55
CA LYS A 259 -15.62 16.67 6.92
C LYS A 259 -16.48 15.39 7.00
N LYS A 260 -16.56 14.63 5.90
CA LYS A 260 -17.33 13.37 5.78
C LYS A 260 -16.69 12.39 4.80
N ASN A 261 -17.16 11.14 4.82
CA ASN A 261 -16.78 10.18 3.80
C ASN A 261 -17.48 10.51 2.49
N ILE A 262 -16.74 10.42 1.38
CA ILE A 262 -17.24 10.61 0.02
C ILE A 262 -16.93 9.38 -0.84
N PRO A 263 -17.78 9.07 -1.83
CA PRO A 263 -17.56 7.97 -2.74
C PRO A 263 -16.50 8.34 -3.78
N LEU A 264 -15.40 7.61 -3.83
CA LEU A 264 -14.38 7.76 -4.86
C LEU A 264 -14.46 6.61 -5.86
N PRO A 265 -14.60 6.89 -7.16
CA PRO A 265 -14.72 5.85 -8.18
C PRO A 265 -13.48 4.96 -8.20
N ILE A 266 -13.69 3.66 -8.36
CA ILE A 266 -12.66 2.65 -8.52
C ILE A 266 -13.12 1.61 -9.53
N THR A 267 -12.18 1.10 -10.31
CA THR A 267 -12.43 0.02 -11.26
C THR A 267 -11.52 -1.15 -10.94
N ILE A 268 -12.07 -2.34 -10.86
CA ILE A 268 -11.30 -3.59 -10.79
C ILE A 268 -11.50 -4.37 -12.09
N VAL A 269 -10.55 -5.23 -12.41
CA VAL A 269 -10.53 -6.00 -13.64
C VAL A 269 -10.63 -7.48 -13.32
N ILE A 270 -11.52 -8.20 -14.02
CA ILE A 270 -11.62 -9.66 -13.99
C ILE A 270 -11.22 -10.16 -15.37
N PRO A 271 -10.10 -10.89 -15.53
CA PRO A 271 -9.74 -11.48 -16.81
C PRO A 271 -10.82 -12.46 -17.27
N ALA A 272 -11.24 -12.35 -18.52
CA ALA A 272 -12.13 -13.33 -19.12
C ALA A 272 -11.41 -14.69 -19.27
N ALA A 273 -12.16 -15.76 -19.32
CA ALA A 273 -11.62 -17.06 -19.67
C ALA A 273 -11.19 -17.07 -21.14
N ALA A 274 -10.03 -17.65 -21.45
CA ALA A 274 -9.61 -17.85 -22.84
C ALA A 274 -10.65 -18.68 -23.61
N GLU A 275 -10.75 -18.49 -24.93
CA GLU A 275 -11.73 -19.19 -25.75
C GLU A 275 -11.60 -20.72 -25.65
N ASP A 276 -10.36 -21.21 -25.56
CA ASP A 276 -9.99 -22.61 -25.42
C ASP A 276 -9.94 -23.11 -23.98
N ALA A 277 -10.29 -22.26 -22.99
CA ALA A 277 -10.35 -22.66 -21.60
C ALA A 277 -11.43 -23.74 -21.36
N ASP A 278 -11.17 -24.59 -20.36
CA ASP A 278 -12.12 -25.62 -19.95
C ASP A 278 -13.40 -25.00 -19.35
N ASP A 279 -14.51 -25.77 -19.39
CA ASP A 279 -15.82 -25.33 -18.93
C ASP A 279 -15.78 -24.91 -17.45
N LYS A 280 -14.95 -25.56 -16.62
CA LYS A 280 -14.82 -25.24 -15.21
C LYS A 280 -14.17 -23.87 -14.99
N THR A 281 -13.21 -23.50 -15.83
CA THR A 281 -12.55 -22.18 -15.80
C THR A 281 -13.55 -21.10 -16.23
N LYS A 282 -14.31 -21.34 -17.30
CA LYS A 282 -15.37 -20.42 -17.75
C LYS A 282 -16.44 -20.22 -16.67
N GLU A 283 -16.96 -21.31 -16.09
CA GLU A 283 -17.94 -21.27 -15.01
C GLU A 283 -17.41 -20.53 -13.77
N ARG A 284 -16.12 -20.67 -13.47
CA ARG A 284 -15.50 -19.93 -12.35
C ARG A 284 -15.49 -18.43 -12.59
N VAL A 285 -15.16 -17.98 -13.80
CA VAL A 285 -15.17 -16.55 -14.16
C VAL A 285 -16.59 -16.02 -14.07
N ASP A 286 -17.57 -16.70 -14.66
CA ASP A 286 -18.99 -16.30 -14.60
C ASP A 286 -19.48 -16.17 -13.16
N ARG A 287 -19.14 -17.11 -12.28
CA ARG A 287 -19.49 -17.04 -10.86
C ARG A 287 -18.82 -15.88 -10.13
N ILE A 288 -17.62 -15.47 -10.53
CA ILE A 288 -16.94 -14.29 -9.95
C ILE A 288 -17.68 -13.04 -10.41
N VAL A 289 -17.97 -12.91 -11.70
CA VAL A 289 -18.69 -11.76 -12.28
C VAL A 289 -20.07 -11.60 -11.63
N GLN A 290 -20.82 -12.69 -11.48
CA GLN A 290 -22.14 -12.68 -10.82
C GLN A 290 -22.13 -12.16 -9.38
N LYS A 291 -20.99 -12.16 -8.68
CA LYS A 291 -20.90 -11.61 -7.32
C LYS A 291 -20.94 -10.08 -7.28
N PHE A 292 -20.79 -9.44 -8.42
CA PHE A 292 -20.88 -8.00 -8.60
C PHE A 292 -22.24 -7.57 -9.19
N SER A 293 -23.27 -8.40 -9.05
CA SER A 293 -24.64 -8.02 -9.37
C SER A 293 -25.36 -7.49 -8.15
N ALA A 294 -26.14 -6.44 -8.34
CA ALA A 294 -27.07 -5.87 -7.37
C ALA A 294 -28.46 -5.77 -8.02
N GLU A 295 -29.51 -5.68 -7.22
CA GLU A 295 -30.85 -5.38 -7.70
C GLU A 295 -30.98 -3.87 -8.03
N ASP A 296 -32.05 -3.48 -8.72
CA ASP A 296 -32.32 -2.09 -9.02
C ASP A 296 -32.44 -1.29 -7.70
N ASP A 297 -31.84 -0.09 -7.68
CA ASP A 297 -31.79 0.81 -6.53
C ASP A 297 -31.07 0.22 -5.28
N GLU A 298 -30.41 -0.93 -5.41
CA GLU A 298 -29.63 -1.52 -4.33
C GLU A 298 -28.15 -1.13 -4.44
N VAL A 299 -27.51 -0.84 -3.29
CA VAL A 299 -26.05 -0.73 -3.15
C VAL A 299 -25.57 -1.95 -2.39
N ARG A 300 -24.55 -2.61 -2.94
CA ARG A 300 -23.91 -3.75 -2.29
C ARG A 300 -22.44 -3.46 -2.02
N GLU A 301 -21.91 -4.10 -0.98
CA GLU A 301 -20.50 -4.04 -0.63
C GLU A 301 -19.83 -5.39 -0.91
N TYR A 302 -18.66 -5.37 -1.55
CA TYR A 302 -17.84 -6.55 -1.74
C TYR A 302 -16.38 -6.27 -1.43
N GLY A 303 -15.85 -6.97 -0.42
CA GLY A 303 -14.44 -6.92 -0.09
C GLY A 303 -13.64 -7.85 -0.99
N VAL A 304 -12.61 -7.33 -1.63
CA VAL A 304 -11.78 -8.04 -2.59
C VAL A 304 -10.29 -7.89 -2.29
N ILE A 305 -9.53 -8.90 -2.70
CA ILE A 305 -8.08 -8.84 -2.82
C ILE A 305 -7.76 -8.79 -4.30
N VAL A 306 -6.95 -7.82 -4.68
CA VAL A 306 -6.56 -7.56 -6.07
C VAL A 306 -5.05 -7.57 -6.22
N ASN A 307 -4.54 -7.97 -7.40
CA ASN A 307 -3.18 -7.67 -7.82
C ASN A 307 -3.14 -6.24 -8.33
N MET A 308 -2.14 -5.48 -7.89
CA MET A 308 -1.88 -4.14 -8.40
C MET A 308 -0.89 -4.25 -9.55
N LEU A 309 -1.36 -4.05 -10.75
CA LEU A 309 -0.54 -4.01 -11.97
C LEU A 309 -0.18 -2.55 -12.26
N ASP A 310 1.09 -2.22 -12.33
CA ASP A 310 1.59 -0.91 -12.75
C ASP A 310 2.95 -1.08 -13.43
N GLY A 311 2.93 -1.45 -14.69
CA GLY A 311 4.15 -1.70 -15.44
C GLY A 311 3.88 -2.02 -16.90
N ALA A 312 4.94 -2.05 -17.70
CA ALA A 312 4.89 -2.59 -19.04
C ALA A 312 5.06 -4.12 -18.95
N GLN A 313 4.05 -4.85 -19.40
CA GLN A 313 4.15 -6.30 -19.45
C GLN A 313 5.22 -6.71 -20.44
N LYS A 314 6.08 -7.63 -20.03
CA LYS A 314 7.04 -8.26 -20.94
C LYS A 314 6.27 -9.29 -21.75
N THR A 315 6.12 -9.01 -23.02
CA THR A 315 5.50 -9.94 -23.97
C THR A 315 6.62 -10.69 -24.68
N GLU A 316 6.49 -11.99 -24.82
CA GLU A 316 7.36 -12.75 -25.72
C GLU A 316 7.09 -12.28 -27.14
N ILE A 317 8.16 -12.18 -27.94
CA ILE A 317 8.04 -11.82 -29.34
C ILE A 317 7.30 -12.95 -30.06
N THR A 318 6.18 -12.59 -30.69
CA THR A 318 5.40 -13.48 -31.56
C THR A 318 5.68 -13.16 -33.03
N GLU A 319 5.39 -14.09 -33.95
CA GLU A 319 5.59 -13.89 -35.38
C GLU A 319 4.85 -12.64 -35.91
N ASP A 320 3.70 -12.28 -35.34
CA ASP A 320 2.91 -11.13 -35.76
C ASP A 320 3.63 -9.78 -35.47
N MET A 321 4.56 -9.78 -34.53
CA MET A 321 5.34 -8.59 -34.15
C MET A 321 6.60 -8.40 -35.02
N LEU A 322 6.89 -9.35 -35.89
CA LEU A 322 8.06 -9.30 -36.77
C LEU A 322 7.84 -8.36 -37.95
N THR A 323 8.92 -7.73 -38.40
CA THR A 323 8.93 -6.99 -39.68
C THR A 323 8.76 -7.95 -40.84
N ASP A 324 8.34 -7.46 -42.00
CA ASP A 324 8.21 -8.27 -43.19
C ASP A 324 9.53 -8.97 -43.58
N GLU A 325 10.67 -8.25 -43.44
CA GLU A 325 12.02 -8.79 -43.66
C GLU A 325 12.35 -9.94 -42.70
N GLN A 326 12.03 -9.77 -41.42
CA GLN A 326 12.25 -10.83 -40.41
C GLN A 326 11.34 -12.06 -40.64
N LYS A 327 10.12 -11.85 -41.13
CA LYS A 327 9.22 -12.96 -41.52
C LYS A 327 9.77 -13.72 -42.69
N ASP A 328 10.27 -13.03 -43.71
CA ASP A 328 10.89 -13.65 -44.90
C ASP A 328 12.14 -14.46 -44.51
N ASP A 329 13.00 -13.91 -43.66
CA ASP A 329 14.20 -14.58 -43.13
C ASP A 329 13.85 -15.81 -42.29
N LEU A 330 12.77 -15.74 -41.49
CA LEU A 330 12.27 -16.84 -40.70
C LEU A 330 11.70 -17.96 -41.61
N GLU A 331 10.90 -17.62 -42.63
CA GLU A 331 10.36 -18.56 -43.60
C GLU A 331 11.47 -19.23 -44.43
N CYS A 332 12.52 -18.49 -44.77
CA CYS A 332 13.70 -19.03 -45.48
C CYS A 332 14.63 -19.83 -44.56
N GLY A 333 14.39 -19.84 -43.26
CA GLY A 333 15.23 -20.56 -42.29
C GLY A 333 16.61 -19.92 -42.06
N LEU A 334 16.78 -18.64 -42.43
CA LEU A 334 18.00 -17.87 -42.18
C LEU A 334 18.15 -17.48 -40.69
N ILE A 335 17.03 -17.28 -40.02
CA ILE A 335 16.95 -17.00 -38.58
C ILE A 335 15.88 -17.90 -37.95
N THR A 336 15.95 -18.09 -36.64
CA THR A 336 14.93 -18.79 -35.86
C THR A 336 14.24 -17.83 -34.88
N MET A 337 13.05 -18.19 -34.40
CA MET A 337 12.39 -17.42 -33.33
C MET A 337 13.25 -17.32 -32.06
N ASP A 338 14.09 -18.31 -31.80
CA ASP A 338 14.99 -18.28 -30.64
C ASP A 338 16.15 -17.30 -30.85
N ASP A 339 16.65 -17.14 -32.09
CA ASP A 339 17.64 -16.13 -32.42
C ASP A 339 17.05 -14.72 -32.25
N ILE A 340 15.82 -14.51 -32.73
CA ILE A 340 15.09 -13.25 -32.57
C ILE A 340 14.88 -12.93 -31.09
N ARG A 341 14.42 -13.91 -30.30
CA ARG A 341 14.24 -13.73 -28.84
C ARG A 341 15.56 -13.44 -28.12
N ALA A 342 16.66 -14.04 -28.56
CA ALA A 342 17.98 -13.80 -27.99
C ALA A 342 18.52 -12.40 -28.32
N GLU A 343 18.25 -11.90 -29.53
CA GLU A 343 18.75 -10.61 -30.01
C GLU A 343 17.93 -9.43 -29.46
N TYR A 344 16.61 -9.51 -29.54
CA TYR A 344 15.72 -8.42 -29.17
C TYR A 344 15.21 -8.50 -27.73
N GLY A 345 15.43 -9.62 -27.06
CA GLY A 345 15.00 -9.83 -25.70
C GLY A 345 13.47 -9.84 -25.56
N LYS A 346 12.97 -9.33 -24.46
CA LYS A 346 11.52 -9.17 -24.22
C LYS A 346 11.06 -7.82 -24.76
N VAL A 347 10.03 -7.83 -25.58
CA VAL A 347 9.34 -6.60 -26.00
C VAL A 347 8.47 -6.13 -24.84
N TYR A 348 8.56 -4.84 -24.54
CA TYR A 348 7.65 -4.22 -23.57
C TYR A 348 6.37 -3.81 -24.29
N GLY A 349 5.26 -4.38 -23.89
CA GLY A 349 3.94 -3.92 -24.29
C GLY A 349 3.57 -2.57 -23.64
N ASP A 350 2.34 -2.13 -23.87
CA ASP A 350 1.81 -0.92 -23.26
C ASP A 350 1.85 -1.01 -21.73
N ARG A 351 2.06 0.14 -21.09
CA ARG A 351 1.99 0.22 -19.63
C ARG A 351 0.55 0.00 -19.18
N ILE A 352 0.35 -1.01 -18.35
CA ILE A 352 -0.93 -1.31 -17.73
C ILE A 352 -0.93 -0.74 -16.31
N ARG A 353 -2.04 -0.12 -15.92
CA ARG A 353 -2.32 0.26 -14.54
C ARG A 353 -3.72 -0.24 -14.19
N GLU A 354 -3.79 -1.37 -13.52
CA GLU A 354 -5.05 -2.08 -13.24
C GLU A 354 -5.03 -2.73 -11.85
N LEU A 355 -6.22 -2.87 -11.26
CA LEU A 355 -6.47 -3.65 -10.06
C LEU A 355 -7.13 -4.95 -10.48
N GLN A 356 -6.37 -6.04 -10.60
CA GLN A 356 -6.87 -7.31 -11.10
C GLN A 356 -7.40 -8.17 -9.96
N PHE A 357 -8.65 -8.61 -10.04
CA PHE A 357 -9.29 -9.47 -9.03
C PHE A 357 -8.52 -10.78 -8.83
N VAL A 358 -8.24 -11.12 -7.57
CA VAL A 358 -7.61 -12.39 -7.17
C VAL A 358 -8.61 -13.28 -6.44
N LYS A 359 -9.21 -12.76 -5.38
CA LYS A 359 -10.13 -13.50 -4.52
C LYS A 359 -10.93 -12.58 -3.61
N PRO A 360 -12.04 -13.07 -3.03
CA PRO A 360 -12.76 -12.37 -1.98
C PRO A 360 -11.86 -12.09 -0.76
N ALA A 361 -12.04 -10.94 -0.13
CA ALA A 361 -11.45 -10.64 1.16
C ALA A 361 -12.14 -11.44 2.28
N ARG A 362 -11.50 -11.47 3.45
CA ARG A 362 -12.07 -12.15 4.63
C ARG A 362 -13.41 -11.51 4.99
N GLY A 363 -14.43 -12.35 5.19
CA GLY A 363 -15.80 -11.91 5.47
C GLY A 363 -16.71 -11.89 4.26
N PHE A 364 -16.15 -11.91 3.04
CA PHE A 364 -16.87 -11.84 1.76
C PHE A 364 -16.82 -13.13 0.93
N THR A 365 -16.36 -14.23 1.49
CA THR A 365 -16.22 -15.52 0.78
C THR A 365 -17.55 -16.08 0.26
N LYS A 366 -18.66 -15.70 0.88
CA LYS A 366 -20.01 -16.10 0.44
C LYS A 366 -20.59 -15.21 -0.66
N GLY A 367 -20.06 -14.02 -0.87
CA GLY A 367 -20.50 -13.03 -1.83
C GLY A 367 -20.54 -11.62 -1.25
N SER A 368 -21.19 -10.70 -1.98
CA SER A 368 -21.42 -9.32 -1.54
C SER A 368 -22.40 -9.27 -0.36
N ASN A 369 -22.29 -8.24 0.44
CA ASN A 369 -23.16 -7.97 1.57
C ASN A 369 -24.05 -6.74 1.28
N GLU A 370 -25.20 -6.67 1.95
CA GLU A 370 -25.94 -5.43 2.06
C GLU A 370 -25.12 -4.38 2.81
N THR A 371 -25.35 -3.12 2.49
CA THR A 371 -24.70 -1.98 3.13
C THR A 371 -25.72 -0.97 3.61
N ALA A 372 -25.29 -0.06 4.50
CA ALA A 372 -26.13 1.06 4.94
C ALA A 372 -26.14 2.23 3.96
N TYR A 373 -25.33 2.20 2.91
CA TYR A 373 -25.27 3.24 1.87
C TYR A 373 -26.40 3.07 0.88
N SER A 374 -26.96 4.18 0.43
CA SER A 374 -27.96 4.28 -0.65
C SER A 374 -27.29 4.73 -1.96
N VAL A 375 -28.05 4.72 -3.05
CA VAL A 375 -27.56 5.20 -4.35
C VAL A 375 -27.19 6.68 -4.30
N GLU A 376 -27.92 7.49 -3.55
CA GLU A 376 -27.65 8.91 -3.35
C GLU A 376 -26.30 9.16 -2.62
N ASP A 377 -25.86 8.23 -1.79
CA ASP A 377 -24.58 8.32 -1.10
C ASP A 377 -23.38 8.09 -2.06
N LEU A 378 -23.64 7.61 -3.26
CA LEU A 378 -22.61 7.37 -4.29
C LEU A 378 -22.34 8.59 -5.18
N GLU A 379 -22.91 9.74 -4.86
CA GLU A 379 -22.59 11.00 -5.47
C GLU A 379 -21.61 11.81 -4.61
N ILE A 380 -20.61 12.44 -5.26
CA ILE A 380 -19.70 13.34 -4.56
C ILE A 380 -20.46 14.63 -4.24
N PRO A 381 -20.73 14.92 -2.96
CA PRO A 381 -21.47 16.13 -2.61
C PRO A 381 -20.65 17.38 -2.92
N PRO A 382 -21.30 18.50 -3.29
CA PRO A 382 -20.62 19.77 -3.47
C PRO A 382 -19.93 20.21 -2.16
N LEU A 383 -18.89 21.05 -2.29
CA LEU A 383 -18.34 21.76 -1.13
C LEU A 383 -19.45 22.66 -0.58
N GLU A 384 -19.68 22.60 0.72
CA GLU A 384 -20.49 23.61 1.39
C GLU A 384 -19.74 24.94 1.24
N GLU A 385 -20.35 25.95 0.62
CA GLU A 385 -19.85 27.30 0.68
C GLU A 385 -19.82 27.68 2.17
N GLU A 386 -18.64 27.98 2.71
CA GLU A 386 -18.60 28.64 4.01
C GLU A 386 -19.43 29.91 3.85
N ASN A 387 -20.64 29.92 4.43
CA ASN A 387 -21.37 31.16 4.61
C ASN A 387 -20.48 32.06 5.48
N ASP A 388 -19.70 32.90 4.84
CA ASP A 388 -19.16 34.11 5.44
C ASP A 388 -20.34 35.04 5.81
N ASP A 389 -21.26 34.49 6.62
CA ASP A 389 -22.19 35.34 7.36
C ASP A 389 -21.40 35.95 8.55
N VAL A 390 -20.42 36.76 8.17
CA VAL A 390 -19.93 37.83 9.05
C VAL A 390 -21.04 38.87 9.02
N GLY A 391 -22.22 38.41 9.46
CA GLY A 391 -23.36 39.25 9.73
C GLY A 391 -22.93 40.34 10.69
N ASP A 392 -22.97 41.54 10.16
CA ASP A 392 -23.22 42.80 10.86
C ASP A 392 -23.02 42.76 12.40
N LEU A 393 -21.77 42.81 12.84
CA LEU A 393 -21.42 43.15 14.20
C LEU A 393 -20.91 44.60 14.34
N PHE A 394 -21.38 45.47 13.48
CA PHE A 394 -21.29 46.94 13.64
C PHE A 394 -22.68 47.53 13.46
N ASP A 395 -23.59 47.24 14.39
CA ASP A 395 -24.69 48.15 14.67
C ASP A 395 -24.07 49.37 15.35
N GLU A 396 -24.14 50.45 14.56
CA GLU A 396 -24.04 51.80 15.06
C GLU A 396 -25.09 52.00 16.13
N ASP A 397 -24.67 52.29 17.33
CA ASP A 397 -25.41 53.13 18.28
C ASP A 397 -24.46 53.52 19.44
N ASP A 398 -23.79 54.63 19.26
CA ASP A 398 -23.40 55.53 20.36
C ASP A 398 -23.45 56.98 19.85
N GLU A 399 -24.66 57.50 19.77
CA GLU A 399 -24.94 58.90 20.06
C GLU A 399 -25.08 59.08 21.56
N LEU A 400 -24.09 59.71 22.19
CA LEU A 400 -24.26 60.77 23.15
C LEU A 400 -22.89 61.18 23.78
#